data_309ca139a8deb53a8280e9b79d7615c3
#
_entry.id   309ca139a8deb53a8280e9b79d7615c3
#
_cell.length_a   1.000
_cell.length_b   1.000
_cell.length_c   1.000
_cell.angle_alpha   90.00
_cell.angle_beta   90.00
_cell.angle_gamma   90.00
#
_symmetry.space_group_name_H-M   'P 1'
#
loop_
_entity.id
_entity.type
_entity.pdbx_description
1 polymer ?
#
loop_
_entity_poly.entity_id
_entity_poly.type
_entity_poly.pdbx_seq_one_letter_code
_entity_poly.pdbx_strand_id
1 'polypeptide(L)'
;VKISEEGVRFSSPYDGKKIFMTPEDSIQIQENLGSDIVMAFDECTDYPSTHEQAKTSMELSMRWAKRCKEAHKSESALFGIVQGGMYEDLREISLNALMDIGFDGIALGGLSVGESKEEKTKILTFMADKMPKDKPRYLMGVGKPEDIVEAVRYGIDMFDCVLPTRNARNGQLITSTGVVNIRNAPYKM
;
A
#
# COMPACT_ATOMS: atom_id res chain seq x y z
N VAL A 1 -17.58 -5.33 5.56
CA VAL A 1 -16.33 -5.80 6.15
C VAL A 1 -16.38 -5.57 7.66
N LYS A 2 -15.90 -6.53 8.47
CA LYS A 2 -15.72 -6.36 9.91
C LYS A 2 -14.27 -6.66 10.25
N ILE A 3 -13.62 -5.73 10.93
CA ILE A 3 -12.24 -5.84 11.38
C ILE A 3 -12.24 -6.12 12.87
N SER A 4 -11.36 -7.00 13.32
CA SER A 4 -11.11 -7.34 14.73
C SER A 4 -9.63 -7.56 14.95
N GLU A 5 -9.20 -7.72 16.20
CA GLU A 5 -7.79 -8.02 16.52
C GLU A 5 -7.30 -9.31 15.84
N GLU A 6 -8.18 -10.31 15.69
CA GLU A 6 -7.84 -11.59 15.12
C GLU A 6 -7.70 -11.56 13.60
N GLY A 7 -8.43 -10.68 12.91
CA GLY A 7 -8.44 -10.64 11.45
C GLY A 7 -9.70 -9.95 10.89
N VAL A 8 -9.96 -10.20 9.61
CA VAL A 8 -10.99 -9.52 8.82
C VAL A 8 -12.06 -10.49 8.35
N ARG A 9 -13.33 -10.15 8.58
CA ARG A 9 -14.50 -10.88 8.06
C ARG A 9 -15.14 -10.12 6.90
N PHE A 10 -15.25 -10.78 5.77
CA PHE A 10 -15.85 -10.21 4.56
C PHE A 10 -16.64 -11.26 3.77
N SER A 11 -17.28 -10.83 2.69
CA SER A 11 -17.97 -11.73 1.77
C SER A 11 -17.23 -11.77 0.44
N SER A 12 -17.04 -12.98 -0.11
CA SER A 12 -16.52 -13.16 -1.46
C SER A 12 -17.38 -12.39 -2.48
N PRO A 13 -16.77 -11.60 -3.37
CA PRO A 13 -17.51 -10.87 -4.40
C PRO A 13 -18.09 -11.78 -5.49
N TYR A 14 -17.63 -13.05 -5.58
CA TYR A 14 -18.07 -13.98 -6.61
C TYR A 14 -19.34 -14.77 -6.21
N ASP A 15 -19.38 -15.26 -4.98
CA ASP A 15 -20.43 -16.17 -4.52
C ASP A 15 -21.08 -15.74 -3.18
N GLY A 16 -20.63 -14.64 -2.59
CA GLY A 16 -21.16 -14.13 -1.32
C GLY A 16 -20.74 -14.93 -0.08
N LYS A 17 -19.91 -15.98 -0.23
CA LYS A 17 -19.44 -16.81 0.87
C LYS A 17 -18.72 -15.95 1.91
N LYS A 18 -19.04 -16.21 3.19
CA LYS A 18 -18.36 -15.55 4.30
C LYS A 18 -16.96 -16.10 4.47
N ILE A 19 -15.98 -15.20 4.46
CA ILE A 19 -14.56 -15.48 4.63
C ILE A 19 -14.11 -14.78 5.89
N PHE A 20 -13.27 -15.44 6.67
CA PHE A 20 -12.50 -14.84 7.74
C PHE A 20 -11.03 -15.04 7.38
N MET A 21 -10.26 -13.98 7.39
CA MET A 21 -8.85 -13.96 7.01
C MET A 21 -8.04 -13.35 8.15
N THR A 22 -7.06 -14.08 8.62
CA THR A 22 -6.09 -13.64 9.61
C THR A 22 -4.80 -13.17 8.94
N PRO A 23 -3.90 -12.45 9.65
CA PRO A 23 -2.56 -12.16 9.15
C PRO A 23 -1.79 -13.41 8.72
N GLU A 24 -1.89 -14.50 9.47
CA GLU A 24 -1.25 -15.78 9.17
C GLU A 24 -1.79 -16.40 7.88
N ASP A 25 -3.12 -16.37 7.69
CA ASP A 25 -3.75 -16.85 6.45
C ASP A 25 -3.26 -16.04 5.24
N SER A 26 -3.14 -14.72 5.38
CA SER A 26 -2.66 -13.86 4.31
C SER A 26 -1.22 -14.22 3.89
N ILE A 27 -0.33 -14.44 4.85
CA ILE A 27 1.04 -14.87 4.58
C ILE A 27 1.04 -16.23 3.88
N GLN A 28 0.32 -17.22 4.43
CA GLN A 28 0.27 -18.56 3.86
C GLN A 28 -0.27 -18.58 2.43
N ILE A 29 -1.27 -17.75 2.11
CA ILE A 29 -1.83 -17.63 0.77
C ILE A 29 -0.75 -17.09 -0.20
N GLN A 30 -0.03 -16.04 0.18
CA GLN A 30 1.00 -15.43 -0.67
C GLN A 30 2.16 -16.41 -0.89
N GLU A 31 2.59 -17.15 0.11
CA GLU A 31 3.62 -18.19 0.00
C GLU A 31 3.15 -19.34 -0.93
N ASN A 32 1.92 -19.79 -0.78
CA ASN A 32 1.34 -20.84 -1.64
C ASN A 32 1.21 -20.41 -3.11
N LEU A 33 1.06 -19.11 -3.36
CA LEU A 33 1.08 -18.54 -4.71
C LEU A 33 2.50 -18.42 -5.29
N GLY A 34 3.54 -18.66 -4.51
CA GLY A 34 4.93 -18.55 -4.92
C GLY A 34 5.37 -17.09 -5.14
N SER A 35 4.85 -16.16 -4.33
CA SER A 35 5.21 -14.75 -4.44
C SER A 35 6.67 -14.51 -4.07
N ASP A 36 7.44 -13.78 -4.89
CA ASP A 36 8.81 -13.36 -4.59
C ASP A 36 8.86 -12.31 -3.47
N ILE A 37 7.82 -11.48 -3.40
CA ILE A 37 7.63 -10.47 -2.35
C ILE A 37 6.28 -10.71 -1.69
N VAL A 38 6.29 -10.87 -0.39
CA VAL A 38 5.13 -11.06 0.48
C VAL A 38 4.86 -9.76 1.24
N MET A 39 3.62 -9.30 1.28
CA MET A 39 3.22 -8.10 2.00
C MET A 39 2.63 -8.46 3.36
N ALA A 40 3.01 -7.73 4.40
CA ALA A 40 2.34 -7.83 5.69
C ALA A 40 0.85 -7.48 5.54
N PHE A 41 -0.01 -8.14 6.34
CA PHE A 41 -1.43 -7.84 6.37
C PHE A 41 -1.65 -6.58 7.21
N ASP A 42 -2.37 -5.60 6.69
CA ASP A 42 -2.57 -4.30 7.32
C ASP A 42 -4.02 -3.81 7.25
N GLU A 43 -4.34 -2.83 8.06
CA GLU A 43 -5.57 -2.05 7.96
C GLU A 43 -5.25 -0.71 7.29
N CYS A 44 -5.76 -0.52 6.08
CA CYS A 44 -5.70 0.78 5.41
C CYS A 44 -6.71 1.72 6.05
N THR A 45 -6.23 2.73 6.74
CA THR A 45 -7.08 3.73 7.41
C THR A 45 -7.91 4.50 6.39
N ASP A 46 -9.21 4.67 6.65
CA ASP A 46 -10.11 5.48 5.83
C ASP A 46 -9.65 6.95 5.77
N TYR A 47 -9.92 7.62 4.66
CA TYR A 47 -9.68 9.05 4.51
C TYR A 47 -11.01 9.80 4.27
N PRO A 48 -11.26 10.93 4.95
CA PRO A 48 -10.48 11.49 6.06
C PRO A 48 -10.69 10.70 7.37
N SER A 49 -9.67 10.71 8.23
CA SER A 49 -9.76 10.12 9.57
C SER A 49 -9.23 11.09 10.62
N THR A 50 -9.73 10.98 11.84
CA THR A 50 -9.17 11.69 12.99
C THR A 50 -7.83 11.07 13.40
N HIS A 51 -6.99 11.81 14.14
CA HIS A 51 -5.72 11.30 14.67
C HIS A 51 -5.93 10.02 15.50
N GLU A 52 -6.95 9.97 16.35
CA GLU A 52 -7.24 8.80 17.20
C GLU A 52 -7.69 7.57 16.36
N GLN A 53 -8.48 7.78 15.32
CA GLN A 53 -8.85 6.70 14.38
C GLN A 53 -7.63 6.17 13.65
N ALA A 54 -6.80 7.07 13.11
CA ALA A 54 -5.58 6.69 12.41
C ALA A 54 -4.60 5.96 13.34
N LYS A 55 -4.48 6.41 14.60
CA LYS A 55 -3.67 5.75 15.61
C LYS A 55 -4.15 4.33 15.91
N THR A 56 -5.44 4.15 16.17
CA THR A 56 -6.03 2.84 16.46
C THR A 56 -5.79 1.85 15.31
N SER A 57 -6.04 2.27 14.07
CA SER A 57 -5.81 1.48 12.86
C SER A 57 -4.32 1.14 12.67
N MET A 58 -3.44 2.12 12.84
CA MET A 58 -2.00 1.93 12.74
C MET A 58 -1.48 0.93 13.78
N GLU A 59 -1.92 1.06 15.05
CA GLU A 59 -1.51 0.15 16.12
C GLU A 59 -1.96 -1.30 15.85
N LEU A 60 -3.17 -1.50 15.30
CA LEU A 60 -3.64 -2.81 14.84
C LEU A 60 -2.73 -3.37 13.75
N SER A 61 -2.41 -2.54 12.73
CA SER A 61 -1.51 -2.93 11.65
C SER A 61 -0.13 -3.35 12.17
N MET A 62 0.41 -2.68 13.19
CA MET A 62 1.70 -3.06 13.79
C MET A 62 1.63 -4.41 14.52
N ARG A 63 0.55 -4.69 15.23
CA ARG A 63 0.35 -6.01 15.86
C ARG A 63 0.21 -7.12 14.81
N TRP A 64 -0.51 -6.86 13.73
CA TRP A 64 -0.62 -7.78 12.59
C TRP A 64 0.70 -7.96 11.85
N ALA A 65 1.49 -6.91 11.68
CA ALA A 65 2.82 -6.97 11.07
C ALA A 65 3.74 -7.94 11.84
N LYS A 66 3.72 -7.90 13.17
CA LYS A 66 4.45 -8.85 14.02
C LYS A 66 3.99 -10.29 13.79
N ARG A 67 2.67 -10.54 13.78
CA ARG A 67 2.09 -11.86 13.48
C ARG A 67 2.49 -12.35 12.08
N CYS A 68 2.46 -11.48 11.08
CA CYS A 68 2.93 -11.81 9.73
C CYS A 68 4.40 -12.23 9.73
N LYS A 69 5.26 -11.50 10.45
CA LYS A 69 6.70 -11.85 10.56
C LYS A 69 6.90 -13.21 11.21
N GLU A 70 6.14 -13.52 12.26
CA GLU A 70 6.19 -14.81 12.95
C GLU A 70 5.67 -15.97 12.08
N ALA A 71 4.68 -15.70 11.23
CA ALA A 71 4.08 -16.69 10.34
C ALA A 71 4.89 -16.96 9.07
N HIS A 72 5.67 -15.97 8.59
CA HIS A 72 6.48 -16.08 7.38
C HIS A 72 7.59 -17.12 7.52
N LYS A 73 7.66 -18.08 6.60
CA LYS A 73 8.61 -19.22 6.64
C LYS A 73 9.36 -19.43 5.33
N SER A 74 8.93 -18.82 4.23
CA SER A 74 9.58 -18.96 2.92
C SER A 74 10.84 -18.09 2.81
N GLU A 75 11.59 -18.29 1.72
CA GLU A 75 12.76 -17.47 1.37
C GLU A 75 12.37 -16.16 0.64
N SER A 76 11.07 -15.94 0.41
CA SER A 76 10.60 -14.71 -0.22
C SER A 76 10.81 -13.48 0.67
N ALA A 77 10.99 -12.32 0.05
CA ALA A 77 11.15 -11.08 0.80
C ALA A 77 9.82 -10.66 1.45
N LEU A 78 9.83 -10.38 2.76
CA LEU A 78 8.65 -9.88 3.48
C LEU A 78 8.74 -8.37 3.67
N PHE A 79 7.74 -7.63 3.21
CA PHE A 79 7.64 -6.17 3.32
C PHE A 79 6.66 -5.76 4.41
N GLY A 80 7.10 -4.84 5.29
CA GLY A 80 6.24 -4.15 6.25
C GLY A 80 5.58 -2.93 5.63
N ILE A 81 4.37 -2.58 6.10
CA ILE A 81 3.58 -1.46 5.57
C ILE A 81 3.42 -0.39 6.64
N VAL A 82 3.96 0.80 6.39
CA VAL A 82 3.80 1.97 7.25
C VAL A 82 2.39 2.52 7.08
N GLN A 83 1.64 2.61 8.18
CA GLN A 83 0.33 3.25 8.28
C GLN A 83 0.41 4.47 9.20
N GLY A 84 -0.71 5.22 9.38
CA GLY A 84 -0.78 6.41 10.23
C GLY A 84 -1.52 7.59 9.60
N GLY A 85 -2.28 7.35 8.51
CA GLY A 85 -3.05 8.38 7.82
C GLY A 85 -2.17 9.55 7.34
N MET A 86 -2.66 10.78 7.52
CA MET A 86 -1.92 12.00 7.15
C MET A 86 -1.16 12.60 8.36
N TYR A 87 -0.83 11.78 9.38
CA TYR A 87 -0.19 12.23 10.62
C TYR A 87 1.27 11.78 10.66
N GLU A 88 2.18 12.74 10.64
CA GLU A 88 3.63 12.51 10.59
C GLU A 88 4.14 11.73 11.80
N ASP A 89 3.66 12.05 13.00
CA ASP A 89 4.01 11.37 14.25
C ASP A 89 3.60 9.88 14.23
N LEU A 90 2.40 9.57 13.75
CA LEU A 90 1.93 8.20 13.63
C LEU A 90 2.73 7.41 12.58
N ARG A 91 3.07 8.04 11.46
CA ARG A 91 3.92 7.44 10.41
C ARG A 91 5.31 7.10 10.94
N GLU A 92 5.90 7.98 11.75
CA GLU A 92 7.20 7.73 12.37
C GLU A 92 7.12 6.59 13.41
N ILE A 93 6.09 6.58 14.25
CA ILE A 93 5.86 5.48 15.20
C ILE A 93 5.71 4.15 14.45
N SER A 94 4.90 4.12 13.39
CA SER A 94 4.70 2.94 12.55
C SER A 94 6.00 2.45 11.92
N LEU A 95 6.79 3.35 11.32
CA LEU A 95 8.09 3.01 10.73
C LEU A 95 9.04 2.40 11.76
N ASN A 96 9.19 3.05 12.92
CA ASN A 96 10.06 2.56 13.98
C ASN A 96 9.67 1.15 14.45
N ALA A 97 8.37 0.91 14.66
CA ALA A 97 7.87 -0.42 15.01
C ALA A 97 8.20 -1.48 13.95
N LEU A 98 8.06 -1.15 12.66
CA LEU A 98 8.42 -2.06 11.57
C LEU A 98 9.93 -2.31 11.51
N MET A 99 10.75 -1.29 11.76
CA MET A 99 12.20 -1.45 11.80
C MET A 99 12.63 -2.37 12.95
N ASP A 100 11.99 -2.28 14.11
CA ASP A 100 12.24 -3.15 15.27
C ASP A 100 11.82 -4.61 15.00
N ILE A 101 10.72 -4.83 14.28
CA ILE A 101 10.28 -6.17 13.85
C ILE A 101 11.24 -6.78 12.82
N GLY A 102 11.79 -5.96 11.92
CA GLY A 102 12.78 -6.36 10.92
C GLY A 102 12.17 -6.98 9.65
N PHE A 103 11.90 -6.15 8.65
CA PHE A 103 11.42 -6.53 7.32
C PHE A 103 12.51 -6.36 6.26
N ASP A 104 12.37 -7.06 5.12
CA ASP A 104 13.31 -7.00 4.00
C ASP A 104 13.12 -5.73 3.16
N GLY A 105 11.90 -5.19 3.15
CA GLY A 105 11.54 -3.91 2.51
C GLY A 105 10.45 -3.18 3.29
N ILE A 106 10.30 -1.89 3.01
CA ILE A 106 9.31 -1.02 3.67
C ILE A 106 8.40 -0.37 2.63
N ALA A 107 7.10 -0.56 2.81
CA ALA A 107 6.06 0.07 2.01
C ALA A 107 5.41 1.26 2.74
N LEU A 108 4.98 2.26 1.99
CA LEU A 108 4.09 3.32 2.44
C LEU A 108 2.66 2.98 1.99
N GLY A 109 1.80 2.60 2.92
CA GLY A 109 0.39 2.36 2.69
C GLY A 109 -0.50 3.56 3.05
N GLY A 110 -1.80 3.48 2.78
CA GLY A 110 -2.78 4.50 3.14
C GLY A 110 -2.53 5.87 2.51
N LEU A 111 -1.95 5.89 1.30
CA LEU A 111 -1.81 7.07 0.43
C LEU A 111 -2.55 6.82 -0.89
N SER A 112 -2.99 7.88 -1.58
CA SER A 112 -3.86 7.82 -2.77
C SER A 112 -5.24 7.20 -2.47
N VAL A 113 -5.76 7.47 -1.28
CA VAL A 113 -7.07 7.04 -0.78
C VAL A 113 -8.12 8.17 -0.79
N GLY A 114 -7.77 9.35 -1.32
CA GLY A 114 -8.66 10.51 -1.45
C GLY A 114 -8.08 11.83 -0.96
N GLU A 115 -6.89 11.80 -0.38
CA GLU A 115 -6.15 12.99 0.07
C GLU A 115 -5.73 13.89 -1.09
N SER A 116 -5.45 15.16 -0.78
CA SER A 116 -4.90 16.11 -1.73
C SER A 116 -3.46 15.75 -2.14
N LYS A 117 -3.02 16.30 -3.25
CA LYS A 117 -1.62 16.13 -3.70
C LYS A 117 -0.65 16.72 -2.68
N GLU A 118 -1.01 17.85 -2.09
CA GLU A 118 -0.22 18.57 -1.09
C GLU A 118 -0.02 17.72 0.16
N GLU A 119 -1.08 17.09 0.67
CA GLU A 119 -1.01 16.20 1.84
C GLU A 119 -0.13 14.98 1.54
N LYS A 120 -0.32 14.33 0.38
CA LYS A 120 0.51 13.20 -0.05
C LYS A 120 1.99 13.61 -0.13
N THR A 121 2.30 14.73 -0.80
CA THR A 121 3.67 15.24 -0.93
C THR A 121 4.29 15.56 0.43
N LYS A 122 3.52 16.13 1.35
CA LYS A 122 3.96 16.41 2.72
C LYS A 122 4.42 15.12 3.43
N ILE A 123 3.60 14.07 3.38
CA ILE A 123 3.96 12.76 3.98
C ILE A 123 5.18 12.14 3.29
N LEU A 124 5.25 12.16 1.95
CA LEU A 124 6.41 11.63 1.22
C LEU A 124 7.70 12.36 1.60
N THR A 125 7.66 13.70 1.66
CA THR A 125 8.81 14.52 2.08
C THR A 125 9.25 14.16 3.50
N PHE A 126 8.31 14.06 4.44
CA PHE A 126 8.60 13.71 5.82
C PHE A 126 9.22 12.30 5.96
N MET A 127 8.73 11.33 5.19
CA MET A 127 9.18 9.95 5.24
C MET A 127 10.50 9.70 4.49
N ALA A 128 10.83 10.53 3.50
CA ALA A 128 11.99 10.34 2.61
C ALA A 128 13.30 10.16 3.36
N ASP A 129 13.54 10.99 4.38
CA ASP A 129 14.78 10.98 5.17
C ASP A 129 14.78 9.92 6.30
N LYS A 130 13.59 9.43 6.67
CA LYS A 130 13.40 8.48 7.78
C LYS A 130 13.44 7.03 7.34
N MET A 131 12.96 6.74 6.13
CA MET A 131 12.97 5.38 5.58
C MET A 131 14.40 4.86 5.37
N PRO A 132 14.67 3.56 5.65
CA PRO A 132 15.99 2.97 5.48
C PRO A 132 16.44 3.07 4.03
N LYS A 133 17.71 3.46 3.79
CA LYS A 133 18.29 3.62 2.44
C LYS A 133 18.86 2.33 1.89
N ASP A 134 19.03 1.35 2.74
CA ASP A 134 19.59 0.02 2.45
C ASP A 134 18.53 -1.05 2.19
N LYS A 135 17.24 -0.66 2.18
CA LYS A 135 16.12 -1.54 1.91
C LYS A 135 15.24 -0.98 0.78
N PRO A 136 14.59 -1.85 -0.01
CA PRO A 136 13.60 -1.42 -0.99
C PRO A 136 12.47 -0.61 -0.36
N ARG A 137 12.09 0.49 -1.00
CA ARG A 137 11.03 1.40 -0.59
C ARG A 137 9.90 1.37 -1.59
N TYR A 138 8.74 0.97 -1.14
CA TYR A 138 7.57 0.76 -1.99
C TYR A 138 6.46 1.76 -1.66
N LEU A 139 5.98 2.50 -2.66
CA LEU A 139 4.81 3.37 -2.54
C LEU A 139 3.60 2.69 -3.18
N MET A 140 2.66 2.24 -2.35
CA MET A 140 1.52 1.45 -2.76
C MET A 140 0.43 2.29 -3.45
N GLY A 141 -0.15 1.77 -4.54
CA GLY A 141 -1.32 2.33 -5.19
C GLY A 141 -1.08 3.61 -6.01
N VAL A 142 0.17 4.01 -6.22
CA VAL A 142 0.55 5.23 -6.94
C VAL A 142 1.12 4.90 -8.31
N GLY A 143 0.60 5.51 -9.38
CA GLY A 143 1.05 5.20 -10.75
C GLY A 143 0.65 6.19 -11.83
N LYS A 144 0.31 7.42 -11.48
CA LYS A 144 0.33 8.50 -12.47
C LYS A 144 1.79 8.86 -12.76
N PRO A 145 2.17 9.10 -14.03
CA PRO A 145 3.57 9.37 -14.40
C PRO A 145 4.22 10.49 -13.58
N GLU A 146 3.51 11.60 -13.37
CA GLU A 146 3.98 12.73 -12.58
C GLU A 146 4.21 12.35 -11.10
N ASP A 147 3.35 11.53 -10.51
CA ASP A 147 3.47 11.08 -9.12
C ASP A 147 4.65 10.11 -8.96
N ILE A 148 4.89 9.23 -9.95
CA ILE A 148 6.05 8.32 -9.95
C ILE A 148 7.34 9.13 -9.99
N VAL A 149 7.48 10.08 -10.94
CA VAL A 149 8.69 10.90 -11.05
C VAL A 149 8.94 11.71 -9.77
N GLU A 150 7.88 12.24 -9.17
CA GLU A 150 7.98 12.97 -7.91
C GLU A 150 8.43 12.05 -6.78
N ALA A 151 7.82 10.88 -6.62
CA ALA A 151 8.14 9.95 -5.55
C ALA A 151 9.56 9.34 -5.68
N VAL A 152 10.06 9.11 -6.89
CA VAL A 152 11.45 8.70 -7.12
C VAL A 152 12.44 9.74 -6.58
N ARG A 153 12.13 11.04 -6.65
CA ARG A 153 12.97 12.09 -6.03
C ARG A 153 13.04 11.99 -4.52
N TYR A 154 12.02 11.38 -3.90
CA TYR A 154 11.98 11.08 -2.47
C TYR A 154 12.57 9.70 -2.13
N GLY A 155 13.17 9.02 -3.11
CA GLY A 155 13.88 7.75 -2.93
C GLY A 155 12.95 6.54 -2.89
N ILE A 156 11.80 6.58 -3.52
CA ILE A 156 10.93 5.41 -3.69
C ILE A 156 11.42 4.58 -4.88
N ASP A 157 11.47 3.26 -4.71
CA ASP A 157 12.01 2.30 -5.67
C ASP A 157 10.91 1.53 -6.41
N MET A 158 9.76 1.29 -5.77
CA MET A 158 8.72 0.39 -6.26
C MET A 158 7.35 1.04 -6.24
N PHE A 159 6.52 0.67 -7.21
CA PHE A 159 5.16 1.19 -7.40
C PHE A 159 4.23 0.11 -7.93
N ASP A 160 2.95 0.22 -7.60
CA ASP A 160 1.86 -0.46 -8.30
C ASP A 160 0.73 0.51 -8.59
N CYS A 161 -0.04 0.29 -9.63
CA CYS A 161 -1.25 1.08 -9.86
C CYS A 161 -2.19 0.40 -10.85
N VAL A 162 -3.47 0.44 -10.54
CA VAL A 162 -4.52 -0.05 -11.45
C VAL A 162 -4.82 0.90 -12.60
N LEU A 163 -4.40 2.17 -12.52
CA LEU A 163 -4.77 3.20 -13.50
C LEU A 163 -4.40 2.85 -14.94
N PRO A 164 -3.17 2.38 -15.27
CA PRO A 164 -2.81 2.08 -16.66
C PRO A 164 -3.73 1.06 -17.28
N THR A 165 -3.97 -0.07 -16.60
CA THR A 165 -4.83 -1.15 -17.10
C THR A 165 -6.30 -0.79 -17.08
N ARG A 166 -6.78 -0.11 -16.03
CA ARG A 166 -8.17 0.36 -15.94
C ARG A 166 -8.49 1.37 -17.04
N ASN A 167 -7.62 2.34 -17.26
CA ASN A 167 -7.79 3.35 -18.29
C ASN A 167 -7.73 2.73 -19.70
N ALA A 168 -6.79 1.81 -19.94
CA ALA A 168 -6.67 1.09 -21.21
C ALA A 168 -7.96 0.31 -21.56
N ARG A 169 -8.57 -0.39 -20.58
CA ARG A 169 -9.86 -1.06 -20.81
C ARG A 169 -10.98 -0.09 -21.23
N ASN A 170 -10.89 1.16 -20.86
CA ASN A 170 -11.82 2.22 -21.25
C ASN A 170 -11.37 3.00 -22.50
N GLY A 171 -10.28 2.55 -23.16
CA GLY A 171 -9.74 3.18 -24.36
C GLY A 171 -8.97 4.47 -24.10
N GLN A 172 -8.47 4.68 -22.88
CA GLN A 172 -7.69 5.85 -22.52
C GLN A 172 -6.21 5.47 -22.33
N LEU A 173 -5.32 6.22 -22.95
CA LEU A 173 -3.87 6.05 -22.91
C LEU A 173 -3.21 7.31 -22.37
N ILE A 174 -2.21 7.13 -21.52
CA ILE A 174 -1.34 8.21 -21.04
C ILE A 174 -0.11 8.25 -21.96
N THR A 175 0.18 9.41 -22.54
CA THR A 175 1.30 9.60 -23.47
C THR A 175 2.16 10.78 -23.04
N SER A 176 3.34 10.95 -23.65
CA SER A 176 4.24 12.09 -23.41
C SER A 176 3.62 13.44 -23.77
N THR A 177 2.58 13.45 -24.61
CA THR A 177 1.88 14.67 -25.05
C THR A 177 0.51 14.87 -24.38
N GLY A 178 0.17 14.01 -23.41
CA GLY A 178 -1.09 14.07 -22.68
C GLY A 178 -1.91 12.79 -22.78
N VAL A 179 -3.19 12.88 -22.44
CA VAL A 179 -4.11 11.75 -22.44
C VAL A 179 -4.79 11.62 -23.81
N VAL A 180 -4.66 10.44 -24.42
CA VAL A 180 -5.32 10.07 -25.67
C VAL A 180 -6.49 9.13 -25.40
N ASN A 181 -7.66 9.43 -25.98
CA ASN A 181 -8.80 8.52 -26.00
C ASN A 181 -8.95 7.96 -27.42
N ILE A 182 -8.67 6.65 -27.58
CA ILE A 182 -8.69 5.97 -28.89
C ILE A 182 -10.08 5.90 -29.52
N ARG A 183 -11.15 6.16 -28.76
CA ARG A 183 -12.52 6.24 -29.27
C ARG A 183 -12.84 7.56 -29.96
N ASN A 184 -11.98 8.58 -29.83
CA ASN A 184 -12.16 9.86 -30.49
C ASN A 184 -12.03 9.74 -32.01
N ALA A 185 -12.76 10.59 -32.76
CA ALA A 185 -12.84 10.54 -34.21
C ALA A 185 -11.48 10.49 -34.97
N PRO A 186 -10.41 11.19 -34.53
CA PRO A 186 -9.11 11.14 -35.20
C PRO A 186 -8.44 9.75 -35.22
N TYR A 187 -8.86 8.84 -34.33
CA TYR A 187 -8.29 7.49 -34.16
C TYR A 187 -9.23 6.37 -34.68
N LYS A 188 -10.37 6.72 -35.29
CA LYS A 188 -11.23 5.75 -35.97
C LYS A 188 -10.61 5.45 -37.34
N MET A 189 -10.23 4.20 -37.55
CA MET A 189 -9.93 3.64 -38.86
C MET A 189 -11.23 3.36 -39.63
#